data_ed2825a9f0378da64d6a6899c2ed31ae
#
_entry.id   ed2825a9f0378da64d6a6899c2ed31ae
#
_cell.length_a   1.000
_cell.length_b   1.000
_cell.length_c   1.000
_cell.angle_alpha   90.00
_cell.angle_beta   90.00
_cell.angle_gamma   90.00
#
_symmetry.space_group_name_H-M   'P 1'
#
loop_
_entity.id
_entity.type
_entity.pdbx_description
1 polymer ?
#
loop_
_entity_poly.entity_id
_entity_poly.type
_entity_poly.pdbx_seq_one_letter_code
_entity_poly.pdbx_strand_id
1 'polypeptide(L)'
;DAKTTSYTITGLVNKVTYTITIQAIYGNQRSMISTTKARPVSDTEPFKVWSTDMPNGGMVKTANAVFSLDGNTFYLPSAGATGDVTAFDAMTGTVKWTASIPKTTYGGGVAVGKDGTLYQGARNATLYAINSDGSQKWTYDTGAANKNLDCFPAVTADGQTVYILDGDNVLHSINTATGAKNWSVKLAGTNNKAGAVAIDKTGNIYVGTRTTIYGFKADGTQLWKVDGKVTEIGSFALDGETLYAAQIGGAGLLALNTADGSTKWSVEAAGDIYAPIVDKSGNIYFTDKGGKALYSVDKAGQLKWKFTIDAAPTYCFPVLDDKGTVYFGSGAGRIYAVNSANGEELWHMDSEGTDNNAKIMSGMTIGENQMLYVSYIGGNVAAIKIFAGPEKSTWSCRGGNIHGTNQY
;
A
#
# COMPACT_ATOMS: atom_id res chain seq x y z
N ASP A 1 14.38 -47.50 -5.43
CA ASP A 1 13.34 -46.43 -5.48
C ASP A 1 13.81 -45.26 -4.62
N ALA A 2 14.17 -44.15 -5.24
CA ALA A 2 14.49 -42.91 -4.49
C ALA A 2 13.21 -42.37 -3.84
N LYS A 3 13.03 -42.67 -2.55
CA LYS A 3 11.89 -42.20 -1.75
C LYS A 3 12.11 -40.80 -1.18
N THR A 4 13.34 -40.25 -1.30
CA THR A 4 13.69 -38.94 -0.74
C THR A 4 13.67 -37.92 -1.84
N THR A 5 12.74 -36.95 -1.75
CA THR A 5 12.59 -35.84 -2.68
C THR A 5 13.24 -34.55 -2.19
N SER A 6 13.78 -34.56 -0.96
CA SER A 6 14.46 -33.42 -0.34
C SER A 6 15.65 -33.88 0.50
N TYR A 7 16.68 -33.05 0.57
CA TYR A 7 17.84 -33.26 1.41
C TYR A 7 18.28 -31.94 2.04
N THR A 8 18.47 -31.92 3.36
CA THR A 8 18.93 -30.73 4.08
C THR A 8 20.44 -30.79 4.27
N ILE A 9 21.15 -29.79 3.78
CA ILE A 9 22.59 -29.61 3.99
C ILE A 9 22.77 -28.67 5.18
N THR A 10 23.45 -29.16 6.22
CA THR A 10 23.76 -28.40 7.45
C THR A 10 25.23 -27.99 7.49
N GLY A 11 25.59 -27.09 8.42
CA GLY A 11 26.97 -26.64 8.65
C GLY A 11 27.50 -25.67 7.59
N LEU A 12 26.64 -25.12 6.76
CA LEU A 12 27.03 -24.09 5.81
C LEU A 12 27.22 -22.72 6.51
N VAL A 13 28.22 -21.96 6.07
CA VAL A 13 28.51 -20.63 6.58
C VAL A 13 27.67 -19.62 5.81
N ASN A 14 26.99 -18.70 6.53
CA ASN A 14 26.19 -17.63 5.93
C ASN A 14 27.04 -16.71 5.01
N LYS A 15 26.42 -16.20 3.97
CA LYS A 15 27.04 -15.30 2.97
C LYS A 15 28.17 -15.93 2.13
N VAL A 16 28.46 -17.21 2.28
CA VAL A 16 29.37 -17.97 1.42
C VAL A 16 28.59 -18.64 0.29
N THR A 17 29.03 -18.49 -0.95
CA THR A 17 28.38 -19.13 -2.10
C THR A 17 28.92 -20.58 -2.24
N TYR A 18 28.02 -21.52 -2.18
CA TYR A 18 28.30 -22.96 -2.37
C TYR A 18 27.81 -23.42 -3.73
N THR A 19 28.57 -24.30 -4.36
CA THR A 19 28.13 -25.04 -5.54
C THR A 19 27.57 -26.37 -5.07
N ILE A 20 26.29 -26.61 -5.29
CA ILE A 20 25.61 -27.85 -4.91
C ILE A 20 25.42 -28.68 -6.16
N THR A 21 25.94 -29.90 -6.11
CA THR A 21 25.90 -30.85 -7.23
C THR A 21 25.08 -32.06 -6.81
N ILE A 22 24.10 -32.43 -7.62
CA ILE A 22 23.22 -33.57 -7.39
C ILE A 22 23.36 -34.53 -8.54
N GLN A 23 23.56 -35.82 -8.21
CA GLN A 23 23.61 -36.90 -9.15
C GLN A 23 22.83 -38.10 -8.61
N ALA A 24 21.93 -38.65 -9.39
CA ALA A 24 21.25 -39.88 -9.04
C ALA A 24 22.16 -41.08 -9.35
N ILE A 25 22.20 -42.03 -8.44
CA ILE A 25 22.97 -43.29 -8.58
C ILE A 25 21.99 -44.45 -8.48
N TYR A 26 21.98 -45.30 -9.49
CA TYR A 26 21.18 -46.51 -9.53
C TYR A 26 22.06 -47.72 -9.90
N GLY A 27 22.41 -48.52 -8.95
CA GLY A 27 23.42 -49.57 -9.12
C GLY A 27 24.77 -48.98 -9.57
N ASN A 28 25.27 -49.40 -10.71
CA ASN A 28 26.51 -48.89 -11.32
C ASN A 28 26.26 -47.75 -12.30
N GLN A 29 25.01 -47.35 -12.50
CA GLN A 29 24.64 -46.24 -13.41
C GLN A 29 24.53 -44.93 -12.65
N ARG A 30 24.92 -43.84 -13.31
CA ARG A 30 24.82 -42.48 -12.76
C ARG A 30 24.07 -41.60 -13.76
N SER A 31 23.19 -40.75 -13.23
CA SER A 31 22.54 -39.72 -14.04
C SER A 31 23.55 -38.65 -14.47
N MET A 32 23.10 -37.75 -15.36
CA MET A 32 23.79 -36.48 -15.57
C MET A 32 23.82 -35.70 -14.22
N ILE A 33 24.87 -34.92 -14.06
CA ILE A 33 25.03 -34.04 -12.89
C ILE A 33 24.17 -32.82 -13.07
N SER A 34 23.33 -32.53 -12.07
CA SER A 34 22.66 -31.23 -11.94
C SER A 34 23.43 -30.39 -10.93
N THR A 35 23.78 -29.17 -11.32
CA THR A 35 24.54 -28.25 -10.47
C THR A 35 23.77 -26.94 -10.28
N THR A 36 23.68 -26.48 -9.04
CA THR A 36 23.13 -25.17 -8.69
C THR A 36 24.07 -24.45 -7.74
N LYS A 37 23.92 -23.15 -7.63
CA LYS A 37 24.62 -22.34 -6.62
C LYS A 37 23.61 -21.89 -5.58
N ALA A 38 24.00 -21.98 -4.31
CA ALA A 38 23.22 -21.46 -3.20
C ALA A 38 24.13 -20.69 -2.25
N ARG A 39 23.59 -19.63 -1.68
CA ARG A 39 24.26 -18.81 -0.67
C ARG A 39 23.37 -18.81 0.57
N PRO A 40 23.74 -19.53 1.62
CA PRO A 40 22.98 -19.48 2.87
C PRO A 40 22.92 -18.07 3.41
N VAL A 41 21.75 -17.69 3.91
CA VAL A 41 21.50 -16.42 4.59
C VAL A 41 21.11 -16.71 6.04
N SER A 42 21.30 -15.74 6.91
CA SER A 42 20.82 -15.82 8.29
C SER A 42 19.29 -15.98 8.28
N ASP A 43 18.75 -16.72 9.23
CA ASP A 43 17.32 -16.78 9.52
C ASP A 43 16.81 -15.56 10.32
N THR A 44 17.70 -14.62 10.62
CA THR A 44 17.40 -13.38 11.39
C THR A 44 17.75 -12.11 10.64
N GLU A 45 18.64 -12.16 9.63
CA GLU A 45 19.01 -10.98 8.82
C GLU A 45 18.11 -10.85 7.58
N PRO A 46 17.55 -9.68 7.29
CA PRO A 46 16.75 -9.44 6.09
C PRO A 46 17.55 -9.68 4.81
N PHE A 47 16.89 -10.27 3.81
CA PHE A 47 17.51 -10.51 2.50
C PHE A 47 16.47 -10.48 1.37
N LYS A 48 16.92 -10.08 0.19
CA LYS A 48 16.10 -10.10 -1.02
C LYS A 48 15.88 -11.55 -1.48
N VAL A 49 14.63 -11.98 -1.57
CA VAL A 49 14.22 -13.31 -2.00
C VAL A 49 14.18 -13.37 -3.52
N TRP A 50 13.52 -12.41 -4.13
CA TRP A 50 13.39 -12.25 -5.57
C TRP A 50 13.20 -10.79 -5.96
N SER A 51 13.46 -10.49 -7.24
CA SER A 51 13.01 -9.26 -7.90
C SER A 51 12.56 -9.57 -9.31
N THR A 52 11.59 -8.82 -9.80
CA THR A 52 11.02 -8.94 -11.15
C THR A 52 10.63 -7.56 -11.67
N ASP A 53 10.51 -7.43 -12.97
CA ASP A 53 10.04 -6.20 -13.59
C ASP A 53 8.54 -6.27 -13.87
N MET A 54 7.87 -5.12 -13.78
CA MET A 54 6.51 -4.98 -14.25
C MET A 54 6.43 -5.30 -15.74
N PRO A 55 5.43 -6.07 -16.21
CA PRO A 55 5.20 -6.29 -17.62
C PRO A 55 5.12 -4.96 -18.40
N ASN A 56 5.57 -4.98 -19.64
CA ASN A 56 5.51 -3.83 -20.56
C ASN A 56 6.24 -2.56 -20.07
N GLY A 57 7.20 -2.68 -19.14
CA GLY A 57 7.93 -1.54 -18.59
C GLY A 57 7.04 -0.62 -17.74
N GLY A 58 5.96 -1.16 -17.16
CA GLY A 58 5.01 -0.41 -16.35
C GLY A 58 5.66 0.26 -15.15
N MET A 59 5.48 1.57 -15.03
CA MET A 59 5.99 2.36 -13.91
C MET A 59 5.08 2.17 -12.68
N VAL A 60 5.65 1.91 -11.50
CA VAL A 60 4.89 1.89 -10.24
C VAL A 60 5.15 3.18 -9.47
N LYS A 61 4.09 3.97 -9.29
CA LYS A 61 4.17 5.25 -8.60
C LYS A 61 2.93 5.45 -7.74
N THR A 62 3.13 5.82 -6.48
CA THR A 62 2.08 6.13 -5.50
C THR A 62 1.16 4.98 -5.10
N ALA A 63 1.26 3.80 -5.70
CA ALA A 63 0.51 2.61 -5.31
C ALA A 63 1.33 1.71 -4.38
N ASN A 64 0.67 0.90 -3.59
CA ASN A 64 1.27 -0.20 -2.84
C ASN A 64 0.71 -1.53 -3.33
N ALA A 65 1.45 -2.60 -3.11
CA ALA A 65 0.96 -3.95 -3.34
C ALA A 65 -0.24 -4.22 -2.43
N VAL A 66 -1.28 -4.86 -2.95
CA VAL A 66 -2.39 -5.39 -2.16
C VAL A 66 -2.52 -6.88 -2.41
N PHE A 67 -2.97 -7.63 -1.39
CA PHE A 67 -2.98 -9.08 -1.44
C PHE A 67 -4.36 -9.65 -1.72
N SER A 68 -4.39 -10.82 -2.38
CA SER A 68 -5.56 -11.71 -2.40
C SER A 68 -5.92 -12.16 -0.98
N LEU A 69 -7.14 -12.65 -0.81
CA LEU A 69 -7.63 -13.06 0.50
C LEU A 69 -6.84 -14.25 1.10
N ASP A 70 -6.25 -15.09 0.26
CA ASP A 70 -5.40 -16.21 0.66
C ASP A 70 -3.92 -15.84 0.82
N GLY A 71 -3.54 -14.58 0.53
CA GLY A 71 -2.17 -14.10 0.61
C GLY A 71 -1.20 -14.63 -0.45
N ASN A 72 -1.65 -15.50 -1.37
CA ASN A 72 -0.78 -16.17 -2.35
C ASN A 72 -0.55 -15.35 -3.63
N THR A 73 -1.31 -14.30 -3.80
CA THR A 73 -1.22 -13.39 -4.95
C THR A 73 -1.16 -11.96 -4.44
N PHE A 74 -0.31 -11.14 -5.02
CA PHE A 74 -0.39 -9.70 -4.82
C PHE A 74 -0.63 -9.00 -6.14
N TYR A 75 -1.26 -7.83 -6.05
CA TYR A 75 -1.68 -7.03 -7.18
C TYR A 75 -1.00 -5.67 -7.14
N LEU A 76 -0.49 -5.22 -8.29
CA LEU A 76 0.08 -3.90 -8.46
C LEU A 76 -0.50 -3.23 -9.71
N PRO A 77 -1.01 -1.99 -9.57
CA PRO A 77 -1.35 -1.19 -10.74
C PRO A 77 -0.08 -0.54 -11.30
N SER A 78 0.05 -0.52 -12.62
CA SER A 78 1.05 0.29 -13.31
C SER A 78 0.47 1.61 -13.77
N ALA A 79 1.29 2.66 -13.76
CA ALA A 79 0.91 3.97 -14.28
C ALA A 79 1.35 4.11 -15.73
N GLY A 80 0.48 4.66 -16.60
CA GLY A 80 0.83 4.91 -17.99
C GLY A 80 -0.38 5.04 -18.90
N ALA A 81 -0.12 5.25 -20.19
CA ALA A 81 -1.16 5.35 -21.24
C ALA A 81 -1.86 3.99 -21.48
N THR A 82 -1.14 2.91 -21.25
CA THR A 82 -1.60 1.52 -21.30
C THR A 82 -1.49 0.92 -19.91
N GLY A 83 -2.17 1.52 -18.92
CA GLY A 83 -2.09 1.04 -17.57
C GLY A 83 -2.67 -0.36 -17.41
N ASP A 84 -2.13 -1.09 -16.45
CA ASP A 84 -2.49 -2.47 -16.18
C ASP A 84 -2.64 -2.68 -14.68
N VAL A 85 -3.43 -3.67 -14.27
CA VAL A 85 -3.28 -4.31 -12.96
C VAL A 85 -2.61 -5.66 -13.21
N THR A 86 -1.47 -5.88 -12.58
CA THR A 86 -0.72 -7.14 -12.70
C THR A 86 -0.84 -7.93 -11.42
N ALA A 87 -1.16 -9.22 -11.55
CA ALA A 87 -1.16 -10.21 -10.48
C ALA A 87 0.14 -11.00 -10.51
N PHE A 88 0.78 -11.09 -9.36
CA PHE A 88 2.02 -11.83 -9.16
C PHE A 88 1.82 -12.94 -8.14
N ASP A 89 2.53 -14.04 -8.32
CA ASP A 89 2.71 -15.02 -7.26
C ASP A 89 3.56 -14.42 -6.12
N ALA A 90 3.04 -14.45 -4.92
CA ALA A 90 3.67 -13.78 -3.78
C ALA A 90 5.01 -14.41 -3.37
N MET A 91 5.19 -15.71 -3.60
CA MET A 91 6.41 -16.42 -3.20
C MET A 91 7.53 -16.31 -4.22
N THR A 92 7.18 -16.24 -5.50
CA THR A 92 8.16 -16.34 -6.60
C THR A 92 8.33 -15.07 -7.41
N GLY A 93 7.39 -14.12 -7.30
CA GLY A 93 7.36 -12.91 -8.14
C GLY A 93 6.96 -13.17 -9.60
N THR A 94 6.53 -14.39 -9.95
CA THR A 94 6.09 -14.68 -11.32
C THR A 94 4.75 -14.05 -11.61
N VAL A 95 4.60 -13.48 -12.81
CA VAL A 95 3.33 -12.92 -13.28
C VAL A 95 2.33 -14.05 -13.50
N LYS A 96 1.16 -13.95 -12.86
CA LYS A 96 0.01 -14.85 -13.06
C LYS A 96 -0.86 -14.39 -14.21
N TRP A 97 -1.18 -13.10 -14.22
CA TRP A 97 -1.95 -12.45 -15.28
C TRP A 97 -1.77 -10.93 -15.23
N THR A 98 -2.18 -10.28 -16.31
CA THR A 98 -2.23 -8.80 -16.42
C THR A 98 -3.58 -8.41 -17.03
N ALA A 99 -4.32 -7.55 -16.34
CA ALA A 99 -5.56 -6.97 -16.82
C ALA A 99 -5.31 -5.55 -17.33
N SER A 100 -5.62 -5.31 -18.60
CA SER A 100 -5.45 -3.99 -19.21
C SER A 100 -6.55 -3.03 -18.78
N ILE A 101 -6.16 -1.90 -18.21
CA ILE A 101 -7.06 -0.82 -17.77
C ILE A 101 -6.63 0.46 -18.47
N PRO A 102 -7.46 0.98 -19.40
CA PRO A 102 -7.11 2.20 -20.12
C PRO A 102 -6.83 3.37 -19.18
N LYS A 103 -5.66 3.99 -19.31
CA LYS A 103 -5.29 5.20 -18.54
C LYS A 103 -5.35 5.02 -17.01
N THR A 104 -4.68 3.98 -16.47
CA THR A 104 -4.53 3.84 -15.02
C THR A 104 -3.89 5.07 -14.38
N THR A 105 -4.18 5.25 -13.11
CA THR A 105 -3.86 6.46 -12.37
C THR A 105 -2.44 6.45 -11.82
N TYR A 106 -1.84 7.65 -11.69
CA TYR A 106 -0.61 7.82 -10.92
C TYR A 106 -0.84 7.82 -9.40
N GLY A 107 -2.07 8.01 -8.93
CA GLY A 107 -2.38 8.26 -7.52
C GLY A 107 -3.32 7.26 -6.86
N GLY A 108 -4.05 6.47 -7.63
CA GLY A 108 -4.99 5.48 -7.11
C GLY A 108 -4.35 4.12 -6.84
N GLY A 109 -4.94 3.37 -5.94
CA GLY A 109 -4.56 2.00 -5.64
C GLY A 109 -5.70 1.03 -5.91
N VAL A 110 -5.37 -0.26 -5.86
CA VAL A 110 -6.34 -1.35 -5.92
C VAL A 110 -6.92 -1.60 -4.54
N ALA A 111 -8.21 -1.89 -4.44
CA ALA A 111 -8.83 -2.51 -3.27
C ALA A 111 -9.35 -3.91 -3.63
N VAL A 112 -9.22 -4.85 -2.69
CA VAL A 112 -9.68 -6.24 -2.85
C VAL A 112 -10.93 -6.44 -2.01
N GLY A 113 -12.04 -6.75 -2.65
CA GLY A 113 -13.30 -7.05 -1.99
C GLY A 113 -13.31 -8.42 -1.31
N LYS A 114 -14.32 -8.64 -0.47
CA LYS A 114 -14.51 -9.87 0.32
C LYS A 114 -14.69 -11.14 -0.55
N ASP A 115 -15.08 -10.99 -1.80
CA ASP A 115 -15.22 -12.06 -2.79
C ASP A 115 -13.98 -12.22 -3.70
N GLY A 116 -12.91 -11.48 -3.43
CA GLY A 116 -11.69 -11.44 -4.23
C GLY A 116 -11.77 -10.52 -5.46
N THR A 117 -12.86 -9.80 -5.65
CA THR A 117 -12.97 -8.79 -6.72
C THR A 117 -12.04 -7.63 -6.46
N LEU A 118 -11.31 -7.21 -7.48
CA LEU A 118 -10.42 -6.05 -7.45
C LEU A 118 -11.15 -4.81 -7.95
N TYR A 119 -10.98 -3.69 -7.28
CA TYR A 119 -11.54 -2.40 -7.68
C TYR A 119 -10.42 -1.42 -7.99
N GLN A 120 -10.39 -0.87 -9.21
CA GLN A 120 -9.38 0.07 -9.68
C GLN A 120 -10.01 1.24 -10.43
N GLY A 121 -9.72 2.45 -9.97
CA GLY A 121 -10.08 3.67 -10.69
C GLY A 121 -9.13 3.95 -11.86
N ALA A 122 -9.63 4.63 -12.89
CA ALA A 122 -8.84 5.03 -14.05
C ALA A 122 -9.11 6.48 -14.47
N ARG A 123 -8.15 7.08 -15.19
CA ARG A 123 -8.26 8.48 -15.70
C ARG A 123 -9.14 8.63 -16.94
N ASN A 124 -10.08 7.75 -17.10
CA ASN A 124 -11.20 7.86 -18.04
C ASN A 124 -12.55 8.01 -17.33
N ALA A 125 -12.53 8.36 -16.03
CA ALA A 125 -13.70 8.47 -15.13
C ALA A 125 -14.38 7.12 -14.84
N THR A 126 -13.71 6.00 -15.04
CA THR A 126 -14.30 4.67 -14.89
C THR A 126 -13.68 3.92 -13.71
N LEU A 127 -14.53 3.33 -12.87
CA LEU A 127 -14.14 2.29 -11.91
C LEU A 127 -14.27 0.93 -12.60
N TYR A 128 -13.21 0.14 -12.52
CA TYR A 128 -13.16 -1.23 -13.03
C TYR A 128 -13.27 -2.21 -11.87
N ALA A 129 -14.16 -3.18 -11.98
CA ALA A 129 -14.17 -4.37 -11.15
C ALA A 129 -13.62 -5.55 -11.96
N ILE A 130 -12.62 -6.23 -11.39
CA ILE A 130 -11.87 -7.30 -12.02
C ILE A 130 -11.97 -8.53 -11.15
N ASN A 131 -12.27 -9.68 -11.73
CA ASN A 131 -12.27 -10.96 -11.03
C ASN A 131 -10.82 -11.36 -10.64
N SER A 132 -10.70 -12.27 -9.68
CA SER A 132 -9.39 -12.77 -9.23
C SER A 132 -8.57 -13.48 -10.31
N ASP A 133 -9.18 -13.86 -11.44
CA ASP A 133 -8.55 -14.45 -12.61
C ASP A 133 -8.08 -13.41 -13.66
N GLY A 134 -8.31 -12.12 -13.41
CA GLY A 134 -7.97 -11.01 -14.31
C GLY A 134 -9.06 -10.64 -15.32
N SER A 135 -10.17 -11.39 -15.40
CA SER A 135 -11.29 -11.05 -16.27
C SER A 135 -12.10 -9.87 -15.73
N GLN A 136 -12.63 -9.02 -16.60
CA GLN A 136 -13.48 -7.91 -16.21
C GLN A 136 -14.83 -8.42 -15.68
N LYS A 137 -15.23 -7.99 -14.47
CA LYS A 137 -16.52 -8.29 -13.87
C LYS A 137 -17.60 -7.30 -14.31
N TRP A 138 -17.32 -6.01 -14.08
CA TRP A 138 -18.15 -4.90 -14.53
C TRP A 138 -17.34 -3.60 -14.56
N THR A 139 -17.92 -2.55 -15.12
CA THR A 139 -17.39 -1.18 -15.09
C THR A 139 -18.47 -0.21 -14.67
N TYR A 140 -18.05 0.89 -14.02
CA TYR A 140 -18.92 1.99 -13.63
C TYR A 140 -18.31 3.31 -14.12
N ASP A 141 -18.98 3.97 -15.10
CA ASP A 141 -18.62 5.32 -15.55
C ASP A 141 -19.25 6.35 -14.60
N THR A 142 -18.43 7.18 -13.97
CA THR A 142 -18.90 8.25 -13.07
C THR A 142 -19.55 9.40 -13.81
N GLY A 143 -19.29 9.54 -15.10
CA GLY A 143 -19.73 10.67 -15.91
C GLY A 143 -18.99 11.98 -15.63
N ALA A 144 -17.91 11.94 -14.81
CA ALA A 144 -17.17 13.12 -14.43
C ALA A 144 -16.52 13.81 -15.64
N ALA A 145 -16.63 15.13 -15.71
CA ALA A 145 -15.95 15.94 -16.73
C ALA A 145 -14.43 15.93 -16.51
N ASN A 146 -13.99 16.03 -15.25
CA ASN A 146 -12.61 15.74 -14.87
C ASN A 146 -12.41 14.21 -14.80
N LYS A 147 -11.78 13.66 -15.81
CA LYS A 147 -11.61 12.21 -15.99
C LYS A 147 -10.71 11.50 -14.95
N ASN A 148 -10.13 12.25 -14.00
CA ASN A 148 -9.27 11.65 -12.98
C ASN A 148 -10.12 10.89 -11.93
N LEU A 149 -9.84 9.61 -11.78
CA LEU A 149 -10.35 8.79 -10.69
C LEU A 149 -9.14 8.25 -9.91
N ASP A 150 -8.40 9.18 -9.29
CA ASP A 150 -7.12 8.92 -8.61
C ASP A 150 -7.31 8.56 -7.12
N CYS A 151 -8.53 8.24 -6.68
CA CYS A 151 -8.80 7.80 -5.32
C CYS A 151 -8.47 6.31 -5.12
N PHE A 152 -8.23 5.95 -3.86
CA PHE A 152 -8.27 4.55 -3.43
C PHE A 152 -9.73 4.18 -3.17
N PRO A 153 -10.28 3.14 -3.81
CA PRO A 153 -11.62 2.67 -3.50
C PRO A 153 -11.70 2.21 -2.04
N ALA A 154 -12.80 2.50 -1.37
CA ALA A 154 -13.07 2.00 -0.02
C ALA A 154 -14.19 0.97 -0.06
N VAL A 155 -13.93 -0.24 0.43
CA VAL A 155 -14.86 -1.37 0.37
C VAL A 155 -15.37 -1.68 1.78
N THR A 156 -16.69 -1.80 1.93
CA THR A 156 -17.31 -2.12 3.23
C THR A 156 -16.95 -3.51 3.75
N ALA A 157 -16.98 -3.72 5.07
CA ALA A 157 -16.64 -5.00 5.73
C ALA A 157 -17.51 -6.17 5.29
N ASP A 158 -18.78 -5.89 4.98
CA ASP A 158 -19.70 -6.90 4.43
C ASP A 158 -19.41 -7.22 2.97
N GLY A 159 -18.59 -6.40 2.29
CA GLY A 159 -18.22 -6.54 0.89
C GLY A 159 -19.31 -6.10 -0.08
N GLN A 160 -20.40 -5.46 0.37
CA GLN A 160 -21.54 -5.14 -0.48
C GLN A 160 -21.45 -3.79 -1.20
N THR A 161 -20.63 -2.88 -0.69
CA THR A 161 -20.51 -1.53 -1.24
C THR A 161 -19.06 -1.12 -1.42
N VAL A 162 -18.79 -0.46 -2.55
CA VAL A 162 -17.54 0.26 -2.78
C VAL A 162 -17.82 1.75 -2.93
N TYR A 163 -17.02 2.57 -2.23
CA TYR A 163 -17.06 4.03 -2.31
C TYR A 163 -15.87 4.56 -3.08
N ILE A 164 -16.11 5.56 -3.93
CA ILE A 164 -15.08 6.29 -4.67
C ILE A 164 -15.40 7.78 -4.68
N LEU A 165 -14.35 8.61 -4.75
CA LEU A 165 -14.47 10.04 -5.00
C LEU A 165 -13.91 10.35 -6.38
N ASP A 166 -14.70 10.91 -7.26
CA ASP A 166 -14.29 11.24 -8.63
C ASP A 166 -13.59 12.61 -8.75
N GLY A 167 -13.06 12.90 -9.92
CA GLY A 167 -12.34 14.13 -10.21
C GLY A 167 -13.18 15.40 -10.14
N ASP A 168 -14.50 15.29 -10.18
CA ASP A 168 -15.45 16.38 -10.02
C ASP A 168 -15.94 16.52 -8.56
N ASN A 169 -15.31 15.83 -7.60
CA ASN A 169 -15.72 15.77 -6.20
C ASN A 169 -17.13 15.21 -5.98
N VAL A 170 -17.53 14.21 -6.73
CA VAL A 170 -18.73 13.44 -6.44
C VAL A 170 -18.32 12.15 -5.70
N LEU A 171 -18.88 11.96 -4.51
CA LEU A 171 -18.79 10.70 -3.77
C LEU A 171 -19.85 9.75 -4.34
N HIS A 172 -19.42 8.57 -4.77
CA HIS A 172 -20.30 7.53 -5.29
C HIS A 172 -20.32 6.32 -4.35
N SER A 173 -21.51 5.77 -4.12
CA SER A 173 -21.75 4.48 -3.50
C SER A 173 -22.22 3.50 -4.56
N ILE A 174 -21.52 2.38 -4.71
CA ILE A 174 -21.72 1.44 -5.81
C ILE A 174 -21.89 0.03 -5.23
N ASN A 175 -22.88 -0.70 -5.71
CA ASN A 175 -23.10 -2.10 -5.36
C ASN A 175 -21.98 -2.98 -5.97
N THR A 176 -21.29 -3.74 -5.16
CA THR A 176 -20.12 -4.54 -5.57
C THR A 176 -20.46 -5.73 -6.46
N ALA A 177 -21.67 -6.29 -6.32
CA ALA A 177 -22.10 -7.45 -7.11
C ALA A 177 -22.44 -7.06 -8.54
N THR A 178 -23.11 -5.89 -8.71
CA THR A 178 -23.70 -5.48 -9.99
C THR A 178 -23.03 -4.30 -10.68
N GLY A 179 -22.23 -3.52 -9.95
CA GLY A 179 -21.70 -2.24 -10.45
C GLY A 179 -22.76 -1.12 -10.51
N ALA A 180 -23.97 -1.35 -10.02
CA ALA A 180 -25.03 -0.34 -10.02
C ALA A 180 -24.78 0.72 -8.95
N LYS A 181 -25.09 1.99 -9.28
CA LYS A 181 -25.05 3.07 -8.32
C LYS A 181 -26.15 2.94 -7.27
N ASN A 182 -25.77 2.93 -5.98
CA ASN A 182 -26.72 3.04 -4.88
C ASN A 182 -27.16 4.51 -4.73
N TRP A 183 -26.18 5.40 -4.56
CA TRP A 183 -26.38 6.85 -4.46
C TRP A 183 -25.10 7.61 -4.84
N SER A 184 -25.21 8.91 -5.00
CA SER A 184 -24.06 9.81 -5.16
C SER A 184 -24.34 11.18 -4.58
N VAL A 185 -23.30 11.85 -4.05
CA VAL A 185 -23.38 13.17 -3.45
C VAL A 185 -22.27 14.07 -4.02
N LYS A 186 -22.65 15.23 -4.54
CA LYS A 186 -21.70 16.26 -4.97
C LYS A 186 -21.18 17.01 -3.76
N LEU A 187 -19.84 17.03 -3.61
CA LEU A 187 -19.16 17.75 -2.54
C LEU A 187 -18.69 19.11 -3.02
N ALA A 188 -18.64 20.08 -2.11
CA ALA A 188 -18.03 21.38 -2.38
C ALA A 188 -16.50 21.25 -2.43
N GLY A 189 -15.85 22.15 -3.13
CA GLY A 189 -14.41 22.22 -3.27
C GLY A 189 -13.95 22.35 -4.71
N THR A 190 -12.66 22.62 -4.90
CA THR A 190 -12.04 22.65 -6.23
C THR A 190 -11.72 21.24 -6.68
N ASN A 191 -11.65 21.02 -8.01
CA ASN A 191 -11.37 19.74 -8.63
C ASN A 191 -10.22 19.00 -7.95
N ASN A 192 -10.48 17.76 -7.56
CA ASN A 192 -9.56 16.94 -6.80
C ASN A 192 -8.63 16.16 -7.71
N LYS A 193 -7.33 16.13 -7.35
CA LYS A 193 -6.36 15.26 -8.02
C LYS A 193 -6.16 13.94 -7.28
N ALA A 194 -6.44 13.92 -5.98
CA ALA A 194 -6.35 12.72 -5.14
C ALA A 194 -7.32 12.89 -3.97
N GLY A 195 -8.37 12.11 -3.94
CA GLY A 195 -9.33 12.08 -2.83
C GLY A 195 -9.06 10.91 -1.92
N ALA A 196 -9.14 11.13 -0.60
CA ALA A 196 -9.11 10.07 0.38
C ALA A 196 -10.54 9.67 0.75
N VAL A 197 -10.79 8.37 0.84
CA VAL A 197 -12.03 7.80 1.39
C VAL A 197 -11.63 6.78 2.44
N ALA A 198 -12.26 6.81 3.61
CA ALA A 198 -12.08 5.82 4.66
C ALA A 198 -13.43 5.46 5.28
N ILE A 199 -13.54 4.24 5.84
CA ILE A 199 -14.75 3.72 6.46
C ILE A 199 -14.41 3.28 7.88
N ASP A 200 -15.19 3.69 8.87
CA ASP A 200 -15.06 3.21 10.25
C ASP A 200 -15.82 1.91 10.50
N LYS A 201 -15.63 1.32 11.70
CA LYS A 201 -16.30 0.07 12.11
C LYS A 201 -17.81 0.15 12.17
N THR A 202 -18.38 1.35 12.23
CA THR A 202 -19.83 1.57 12.26
C THR A 202 -20.42 1.80 10.87
N GLY A 203 -19.56 1.86 9.84
CA GLY A 203 -19.93 2.09 8.46
C GLY A 203 -20.03 3.58 8.09
N ASN A 204 -19.60 4.50 8.94
CA ASN A 204 -19.50 5.90 8.55
C ASN A 204 -18.32 6.10 7.59
N ILE A 205 -18.49 7.04 6.67
CA ILE A 205 -17.59 7.30 5.58
C ILE A 205 -16.95 8.67 5.78
N TYR A 206 -15.62 8.74 5.68
CA TYR A 206 -14.86 9.98 5.74
C TYR A 206 -14.26 10.27 4.39
N VAL A 207 -14.46 11.49 3.88
CA VAL A 207 -14.05 11.88 2.54
C VAL A 207 -13.26 13.17 2.59
N GLY A 208 -12.07 13.16 2.04
CA GLY A 208 -11.22 14.33 1.89
C GLY A 208 -11.25 14.87 0.47
N THR A 209 -11.67 16.12 0.30
CA THR A 209 -11.44 16.88 -0.91
C THR A 209 -10.19 17.75 -0.74
N ARG A 210 -9.91 18.62 -1.71
CA ARG A 210 -8.71 19.48 -1.63
C ARG A 210 -8.77 20.48 -0.46
N THR A 211 -9.95 20.90 -0.02
CA THR A 211 -10.11 21.97 0.99
C THR A 211 -11.04 21.62 2.13
N THR A 212 -11.70 20.47 2.10
CA THR A 212 -12.75 20.10 3.03
C THR A 212 -12.71 18.62 3.36
N ILE A 213 -12.94 18.27 4.62
CA ILE A 213 -13.18 16.91 5.07
C ILE A 213 -14.66 16.77 5.44
N TYR A 214 -15.26 15.65 5.06
CA TYR A 214 -16.65 15.31 5.33
C TYR A 214 -16.76 14.00 6.08
N GLY A 215 -17.76 13.92 6.97
CA GLY A 215 -18.27 12.66 7.53
C GLY A 215 -19.68 12.38 6.99
N PHE A 216 -19.94 11.14 6.60
CA PHE A 216 -21.24 10.67 6.11
C PHE A 216 -21.65 9.39 6.81
N LYS A 217 -22.95 9.13 6.88
CA LYS A 217 -23.49 7.79 7.12
C LYS A 217 -23.44 6.93 5.85
N ALA A 218 -23.62 5.62 6.00
CA ALA A 218 -23.64 4.67 4.88
C ALA A 218 -24.73 4.99 3.83
N ASP A 219 -25.82 5.65 4.22
CA ASP A 219 -26.92 6.04 3.34
C ASP A 219 -26.66 7.36 2.56
N GLY A 220 -25.50 7.98 2.76
CA GLY A 220 -25.13 9.25 2.11
C GLY A 220 -25.57 10.49 2.88
N THR A 221 -26.18 10.34 4.06
CA THR A 221 -26.53 11.50 4.92
C THR A 221 -25.26 12.12 5.50
N GLN A 222 -25.02 13.40 5.26
CA GLN A 222 -23.87 14.12 5.82
C GLN A 222 -24.03 14.27 7.34
N LEU A 223 -23.00 13.87 8.08
CA LEU A 223 -22.90 14.06 9.54
C LEU A 223 -22.32 15.43 9.87
N TRP A 224 -21.17 15.73 9.26
CA TRP A 224 -20.43 16.96 9.50
C TRP A 224 -19.52 17.31 8.32
N LYS A 225 -18.96 18.51 8.34
CA LYS A 225 -17.89 18.96 7.44
C LYS A 225 -16.93 19.89 8.16
N VAL A 226 -15.66 19.89 7.71
CA VAL A 226 -14.61 20.79 8.17
C VAL A 226 -14.06 21.54 6.98
N ASP A 227 -14.36 22.85 6.91
CA ASP A 227 -13.95 23.73 5.83
C ASP A 227 -12.71 24.56 6.22
N GLY A 228 -11.86 24.91 5.24
CA GLY A 228 -10.87 25.96 5.31
C GLY A 228 -9.68 25.74 6.26
N LYS A 229 -9.61 24.59 6.92
CA LYS A 229 -8.51 24.21 7.81
C LYS A 229 -7.57 23.17 7.19
N VAL A 230 -7.84 22.74 5.97
CA VAL A 230 -7.13 21.68 5.29
C VAL A 230 -6.60 22.16 3.96
N THR A 231 -5.38 21.76 3.65
CA THR A 231 -4.83 21.75 2.31
C THR A 231 -5.17 20.39 1.68
N GLU A 232 -4.73 20.10 0.50
CA GLU A 232 -5.01 18.85 -0.21
C GLU A 232 -4.82 17.61 0.71
N ILE A 233 -5.87 16.78 0.86
CA ILE A 233 -5.80 15.57 1.68
C ILE A 233 -5.21 14.43 0.88
N GLY A 234 -4.04 13.95 1.32
CA GLY A 234 -3.33 12.85 0.67
C GLY A 234 -3.84 11.48 1.07
N SER A 235 -4.22 11.29 2.31
CA SER A 235 -4.71 10.01 2.85
C SER A 235 -5.27 10.17 4.26
N PHE A 236 -6.04 9.18 4.68
CA PHE A 236 -6.53 9.03 6.05
C PHE A 236 -5.91 7.83 6.74
N ALA A 237 -5.95 7.87 8.09
CA ALA A 237 -5.89 6.70 8.95
C ALA A 237 -6.97 6.84 10.03
N LEU A 238 -7.44 5.72 10.56
CA LEU A 238 -8.47 5.66 11.60
C LEU A 238 -7.96 4.88 12.82
N ASP A 239 -8.29 5.37 14.00
CA ASP A 239 -8.12 4.66 15.27
C ASP A 239 -9.28 5.02 16.21
N GLY A 240 -10.21 4.09 16.38
CA GLY A 240 -11.41 4.31 17.18
C GLY A 240 -12.18 5.54 16.74
N GLU A 241 -12.29 6.52 17.64
CA GLU A 241 -13.00 7.79 17.43
C GLU A 241 -12.11 8.90 16.84
N THR A 242 -10.96 8.55 16.24
CA THR A 242 -10.04 9.53 15.70
C THR A 242 -9.76 9.27 14.22
N LEU A 243 -10.00 10.29 13.40
CA LEU A 243 -9.59 10.35 11.99
C LEU A 243 -8.32 11.19 11.88
N TYR A 244 -7.24 10.57 11.41
CA TYR A 244 -6.00 11.26 11.10
C TYR A 244 -5.96 11.61 9.62
N ALA A 245 -5.80 12.87 9.29
CA ALA A 245 -5.75 13.38 7.94
C ALA A 245 -4.36 13.92 7.60
N ALA A 246 -3.68 13.26 6.68
CA ALA A 246 -2.41 13.71 6.15
C ALA A 246 -2.64 14.82 5.12
N GLN A 247 -1.94 15.94 5.27
CA GLN A 247 -2.11 17.10 4.43
C GLN A 247 -0.90 17.31 3.50
N ILE A 248 -1.18 17.58 2.24
CA ILE A 248 -0.19 17.95 1.24
C ILE A 248 -0.09 19.48 1.21
N GLY A 249 1.14 20.02 1.08
CA GLY A 249 1.38 21.47 1.07
C GLY A 249 1.87 22.06 2.39
N GLY A 250 2.39 21.21 3.31
CA GLY A 250 3.07 21.68 4.52
C GLY A 250 2.17 21.98 5.71
N ALA A 251 0.88 21.63 5.65
CA ALA A 251 -0.04 21.87 6.78
C ALA A 251 -0.01 20.79 7.87
N GLY A 252 0.72 19.69 7.65
CA GLY A 252 0.97 18.66 8.65
C GLY A 252 -0.11 17.60 8.81
N LEU A 253 -0.16 16.98 10.00
CA LEU A 253 -1.12 15.94 10.36
C LEU A 253 -2.23 16.53 11.24
N LEU A 254 -3.48 16.30 10.86
CA LEU A 254 -4.66 16.75 11.58
C LEU A 254 -5.38 15.54 12.19
N ALA A 255 -5.71 15.62 13.48
CA ALA A 255 -6.55 14.63 14.16
C ALA A 255 -7.92 15.21 14.45
N LEU A 256 -8.96 14.52 13.96
CA LEU A 256 -10.35 14.91 14.09
C LEU A 256 -11.15 13.87 14.90
N ASN A 257 -12.14 14.33 15.63
CA ASN A 257 -13.16 13.48 16.22
C ASN A 257 -14.10 12.97 15.10
N THR A 258 -14.27 11.66 15.02
CA THR A 258 -15.12 11.03 13.97
C THR A 258 -16.60 11.36 14.14
N ALA A 259 -17.07 11.68 15.35
CA ALA A 259 -18.49 11.94 15.62
C ALA A 259 -18.97 13.30 15.09
N ASP A 260 -18.12 14.34 15.18
CA ASP A 260 -18.54 15.72 14.88
C ASP A 260 -17.55 16.54 14.04
N GLY A 261 -16.41 15.95 13.66
CA GLY A 261 -15.35 16.62 12.89
C GLY A 261 -14.54 17.65 13.69
N SER A 262 -14.72 17.76 15.00
CA SER A 262 -13.94 18.69 15.81
C SER A 262 -12.48 18.32 15.85
N THR A 263 -11.59 19.34 15.80
CA THR A 263 -10.14 19.11 15.85
C THR A 263 -9.73 18.71 17.28
N LYS A 264 -9.12 17.54 17.42
CA LYS A 264 -8.49 17.08 18.66
C LYS A 264 -7.14 17.73 18.83
N TRP A 265 -6.31 17.69 17.79
CA TRP A 265 -4.98 18.30 17.73
C TRP A 265 -4.46 18.36 16.28
N SER A 266 -3.37 19.08 16.09
CA SER A 266 -2.61 19.08 14.83
C SER A 266 -1.12 19.12 15.10
N VAL A 267 -0.34 18.52 14.20
CA VAL A 267 1.13 18.54 14.20
C VAL A 267 1.57 19.18 12.89
N GLU A 268 2.37 20.24 12.99
CA GLU A 268 2.98 20.89 11.82
C GLU A 268 4.06 20.02 11.20
N ALA A 269 4.21 20.09 9.88
CA ALA A 269 5.26 19.46 9.11
C ALA A 269 5.94 20.46 8.17
N ALA A 270 7.19 20.18 7.81
CA ALA A 270 7.97 21.05 6.93
C ALA A 270 7.57 20.90 5.44
N GLY A 271 6.79 19.88 5.10
CA GLY A 271 6.36 19.60 3.73
C GLY A 271 5.17 18.68 3.64
N ASP A 272 5.04 18.01 2.49
CA ASP A 272 3.94 17.07 2.27
C ASP A 272 4.05 15.89 3.23
N ILE A 273 2.95 15.61 3.94
CA ILE A 273 2.77 14.36 4.68
C ILE A 273 1.97 13.40 3.80
N TYR A 274 2.45 12.16 3.77
CA TYR A 274 1.76 11.07 3.09
C TYR A 274 1.13 10.13 4.12
N ALA A 275 0.45 9.08 3.63
CA ALA A 275 -0.38 8.17 4.39
C ALA A 275 0.15 7.85 5.80
N PRO A 276 -0.52 8.33 6.87
CA PRO A 276 -0.17 7.97 8.23
C PRO A 276 -0.57 6.52 8.50
N ILE A 277 0.16 5.87 9.38
CA ILE A 277 -0.20 4.56 9.94
C ILE A 277 -0.31 4.66 11.45
N VAL A 278 -1.08 3.74 12.06
CA VAL A 278 -1.34 3.74 13.50
C VAL A 278 -1.07 2.34 14.05
N ASP A 279 -0.32 2.24 15.14
CA ASP A 279 -0.08 0.97 15.84
C ASP A 279 -1.18 0.64 16.88
N LYS A 280 -1.12 -0.56 17.44
CA LYS A 280 -2.06 -1.02 18.49
C LYS A 280 -2.04 -0.21 19.80
N SER A 281 -1.01 0.61 19.99
CA SER A 281 -0.89 1.50 21.16
C SER A 281 -1.42 2.91 20.87
N GLY A 282 -1.84 3.17 19.63
CA GLY A 282 -2.31 4.48 19.16
C GLY A 282 -1.17 5.46 18.83
N ASN A 283 0.06 4.98 18.62
CA ASN A 283 1.12 5.82 18.08
C ASN A 283 0.95 5.96 16.56
N ILE A 284 1.16 7.16 16.05
CA ILE A 284 1.01 7.49 14.64
C ILE A 284 2.39 7.68 14.03
N TYR A 285 2.63 7.08 12.87
CA TYR A 285 3.86 7.21 12.11
C TYR A 285 3.56 7.80 10.74
N PHE A 286 4.35 8.79 10.31
CA PHE A 286 4.19 9.43 9.02
C PHE A 286 5.51 9.96 8.48
N THR A 287 5.65 9.95 7.16
CA THR A 287 6.80 10.55 6.48
C THR A 287 6.52 12.00 6.10
N ASP A 288 7.51 12.87 6.29
CA ASP A 288 7.50 14.29 5.91
C ASP A 288 8.56 14.53 4.83
N LYS A 289 8.09 14.88 3.64
CA LYS A 289 8.94 15.17 2.48
C LYS A 289 9.87 16.36 2.72
N GLY A 290 9.35 17.46 3.28
CA GLY A 290 10.12 18.68 3.54
C GLY A 290 11.15 18.50 4.63
N GLY A 291 10.77 17.80 5.70
CA GLY A 291 11.65 17.49 6.83
C GLY A 291 12.60 16.33 6.58
N LYS A 292 12.48 15.63 5.45
CA LYS A 292 13.24 14.41 5.12
C LYS A 292 13.31 13.46 6.31
N ALA A 293 12.15 13.08 6.84
CA ALA A 293 12.11 12.31 8.07
C ALA A 293 10.85 11.42 8.17
N LEU A 294 10.98 10.39 9.00
CA LEU A 294 9.88 9.67 9.62
C LEU A 294 9.65 10.22 11.02
N TYR A 295 8.41 10.48 11.36
CA TYR A 295 7.99 10.94 12.67
C TYR A 295 7.15 9.88 13.37
N SER A 296 7.27 9.82 14.69
CA SER A 296 6.31 9.17 15.57
C SER A 296 5.72 10.18 16.53
N VAL A 297 4.40 10.21 16.60
CA VAL A 297 3.66 10.99 17.61
C VAL A 297 2.73 10.04 18.38
N ASP A 298 2.40 10.39 19.62
CA ASP A 298 1.42 9.63 20.40
C ASP A 298 -0.01 10.04 20.02
N LYS A 299 -1.00 9.36 20.60
CA LYS A 299 -2.43 9.65 20.38
C LYS A 299 -2.88 11.06 20.83
N ALA A 300 -2.06 11.77 21.59
CA ALA A 300 -2.29 13.16 21.97
C ALA A 300 -1.59 14.17 21.07
N GLY A 301 -0.89 13.69 20.01
CA GLY A 301 -0.15 14.51 19.06
C GLY A 301 1.24 14.94 19.57
N GLN A 302 1.72 14.36 20.68
CA GLN A 302 3.04 14.70 21.21
C GLN A 302 4.12 13.91 20.46
N LEU A 303 5.19 14.64 20.04
CA LEU A 303 6.33 14.03 19.36
C LEU A 303 7.03 13.03 20.30
N LYS A 304 7.13 11.78 19.87
CA LYS A 304 7.91 10.73 20.55
C LYS A 304 9.35 10.71 20.04
N TRP A 305 9.52 10.67 18.73
CA TRP A 305 10.82 10.68 18.09
C TRP A 305 10.72 11.10 16.62
N LYS A 306 11.86 11.45 16.06
CA LYS A 306 12.06 11.79 14.66
C LYS A 306 13.30 11.08 14.14
N PHE A 307 13.16 10.39 13.00
CA PHE A 307 14.27 9.74 12.29
C PHE A 307 14.53 10.48 10.97
N THR A 308 15.73 11.07 10.84
CA THR A 308 16.12 11.83 9.64
C THR A 308 16.76 10.91 8.60
N ILE A 309 16.43 11.12 7.32
CA ILE A 309 16.87 10.29 6.20
C ILE A 309 17.66 11.09 5.16
N ASP A 310 18.39 10.38 4.33
CA ASP A 310 19.30 10.90 3.31
C ASP A 310 18.59 11.70 2.19
N ALA A 311 17.43 11.25 1.75
CA ALA A 311 16.68 11.86 0.65
C ALA A 311 15.18 11.93 0.96
N ALA A 312 14.51 12.94 0.38
CA ALA A 312 13.09 13.18 0.62
C ALA A 312 12.22 11.93 0.33
N PRO A 313 11.33 11.51 1.27
CA PRO A 313 10.47 10.36 1.14
C PRO A 313 9.24 10.69 0.27
N THR A 314 9.45 10.98 -1.00
CA THR A 314 8.37 11.39 -1.90
C THR A 314 7.45 10.21 -2.21
N TYR A 315 6.18 10.29 -1.78
CA TYR A 315 5.17 9.21 -1.88
C TYR A 315 5.60 7.88 -1.23
N CYS A 316 6.53 7.92 -0.28
CA CYS A 316 6.94 6.74 0.47
C CYS A 316 6.03 6.59 1.69
N PHE A 317 5.16 5.60 1.67
CA PHE A 317 4.22 5.33 2.76
C PHE A 317 4.84 4.32 3.72
N PRO A 318 4.83 4.58 5.05
CA PRO A 318 5.34 3.62 6.01
C PRO A 318 4.42 2.40 6.12
N VAL A 319 4.98 1.28 6.57
CA VAL A 319 4.26 0.06 6.94
C VAL A 319 4.84 -0.51 8.23
N LEU A 320 3.99 -1.10 9.07
CA LEU A 320 4.34 -1.61 10.39
C LEU A 320 4.21 -3.13 10.44
N ASP A 321 5.19 -3.80 11.02
CA ASP A 321 5.15 -5.23 11.30
C ASP A 321 4.66 -5.56 12.72
N ASP A 322 4.37 -6.84 12.96
CA ASP A 322 3.87 -7.38 14.24
C ASP A 322 4.92 -7.40 15.37
N LYS A 323 6.19 -7.09 15.05
CA LYS A 323 7.31 -6.99 16.01
C LYS A 323 7.66 -5.55 16.38
N GLY A 324 6.94 -4.57 15.81
CA GLY A 324 7.15 -3.15 16.08
C GLY A 324 8.28 -2.53 15.26
N THR A 325 8.47 -2.97 14.02
CA THR A 325 9.36 -2.33 13.06
C THR A 325 8.57 -1.53 12.04
N VAL A 326 8.93 -0.27 11.86
CA VAL A 326 8.39 0.60 10.79
C VAL A 326 9.33 0.56 9.61
N TYR A 327 8.80 0.19 8.44
CA TYR A 327 9.53 0.18 7.17
C TYR A 327 9.05 1.32 6.29
N PHE A 328 9.96 1.99 5.60
CA PHE A 328 9.65 3.02 4.62
C PHE A 328 10.80 3.23 3.65
N GLY A 329 10.54 3.88 2.52
CA GLY A 329 11.53 4.13 1.48
C GLY A 329 11.99 5.57 1.44
N SER A 330 13.12 5.82 0.77
CA SER A 330 13.59 7.17 0.42
C SER A 330 13.60 7.40 -1.09
N GLY A 331 13.64 8.68 -1.45
CA GLY A 331 13.82 9.10 -2.84
C GLY A 331 15.20 8.76 -3.42
N ALA A 332 16.13 8.24 -2.61
CA ALA A 332 17.39 7.67 -3.06
C ALA A 332 17.31 6.15 -3.35
N GLY A 333 16.16 5.51 -3.09
CA GLY A 333 15.99 4.07 -3.30
C GLY A 333 16.37 3.21 -2.09
N ARG A 334 16.65 3.82 -0.94
CA ARG A 334 16.95 3.10 0.30
C ARG A 334 15.69 2.73 1.05
N ILE A 335 15.64 1.50 1.52
CA ILE A 335 14.64 0.98 2.45
C ILE A 335 15.22 1.11 3.86
N TYR A 336 14.47 1.70 4.77
CA TYR A 336 14.81 1.78 6.18
C TYR A 336 13.87 0.90 7.01
N ALA A 337 14.43 0.28 8.04
CA ALA A 337 13.72 -0.39 9.11
C ALA A 337 14.07 0.28 10.44
N VAL A 338 13.06 0.80 11.12
CA VAL A 338 13.21 1.63 12.31
C VAL A 338 12.38 1.05 13.45
N ASN A 339 12.94 0.99 14.65
CA ASN A 339 12.24 0.57 15.85
C ASN A 339 11.12 1.56 16.19
N SER A 340 9.88 1.10 16.22
CA SER A 340 8.70 1.94 16.47
C SER A 340 8.67 2.57 17.86
N ALA A 341 9.34 1.96 18.84
CA ALA A 341 9.33 2.46 20.23
C ALA A 341 10.22 3.67 20.45
N ASN A 342 11.42 3.72 19.82
CA ASN A 342 12.46 4.71 20.10
C ASN A 342 13.03 5.41 18.86
N GLY A 343 12.67 4.98 17.64
CA GLY A 343 13.14 5.60 16.41
C GLY A 343 14.58 5.22 16.00
N GLU A 344 15.17 4.19 16.62
CA GLU A 344 16.50 3.70 16.24
C GLU A 344 16.44 2.93 14.92
N GLU A 345 17.43 3.14 14.06
CA GLU A 345 17.61 2.34 12.86
C GLU A 345 18.03 0.93 13.23
N LEU A 346 17.24 -0.06 12.76
CA LEU A 346 17.58 -1.48 12.91
C LEU A 346 18.46 -1.94 11.75
N TRP A 347 18.09 -1.56 10.56
CA TRP A 347 18.85 -1.83 9.34
C TRP A 347 18.35 -0.96 8.17
N HIS A 348 19.14 -0.91 7.12
CA HIS A 348 18.73 -0.38 5.83
C HIS A 348 19.20 -1.29 4.69
N MET A 349 18.57 -1.14 3.53
CA MET A 349 18.94 -1.84 2.30
C MET A 349 18.85 -0.86 1.12
N ASP A 350 19.95 -0.73 0.38
CA ASP A 350 19.97 0.09 -0.83
C ASP A 350 19.38 -0.68 -2.03
N SER A 351 18.73 0.05 -2.95
CA SER A 351 18.34 -0.49 -4.25
C SER A 351 19.59 -0.86 -5.06
N GLU A 352 19.43 -1.81 -5.98
CA GLU A 352 20.52 -2.25 -6.88
C GLU A 352 20.74 -1.31 -8.07
N GLY A 353 20.29 -0.08 -8.02
CA GLY A 353 20.46 0.92 -9.06
C GLY A 353 20.76 2.28 -8.49
N THR A 354 21.45 3.10 -9.25
CA THR A 354 21.81 4.48 -8.87
C THR A 354 21.07 5.54 -9.69
N ASP A 355 20.25 5.11 -10.65
CA ASP A 355 19.49 5.99 -11.54
C ASP A 355 18.12 6.37 -10.95
N ASN A 356 17.39 7.21 -11.68
CA ASN A 356 16.05 7.63 -11.26
C ASN A 356 15.06 6.45 -11.13
N ASN A 357 15.31 5.32 -11.79
CA ASN A 357 14.45 4.14 -11.77
C ASN A 357 14.55 3.36 -10.46
N ALA A 358 15.64 3.55 -9.71
CA ALA A 358 15.87 2.93 -8.42
C ALA A 358 15.14 3.60 -7.25
N LYS A 359 14.49 4.75 -7.46
CA LYS A 359 13.76 5.47 -6.41
C LYS A 359 12.55 4.70 -5.92
N ILE A 360 12.31 4.74 -4.62
CA ILE A 360 11.06 4.28 -4.04
C ILE A 360 10.10 5.48 -3.99
N MET A 361 9.02 5.39 -4.75
CA MET A 361 7.94 6.40 -4.80
C MET A 361 6.58 5.72 -4.67
N SER A 362 6.49 4.70 -3.85
CA SER A 362 5.31 3.87 -3.64
C SER A 362 5.22 3.45 -2.17
N GLY A 363 4.07 2.92 -1.78
CA GLY A 363 3.92 2.24 -0.51
C GLY A 363 4.61 0.88 -0.53
N MET A 364 5.02 0.45 0.64
CA MET A 364 5.43 -0.93 0.91
C MET A 364 4.26 -1.69 1.51
N THR A 365 4.30 -3.02 1.40
CA THR A 365 3.30 -3.89 2.04
C THR A 365 3.99 -5.13 2.58
N ILE A 366 3.58 -5.58 3.76
CA ILE A 366 4.08 -6.81 4.38
C ILE A 366 3.04 -7.89 4.16
N GLY A 367 3.46 -9.02 3.57
CA GLY A 367 2.61 -10.20 3.40
C GLY A 367 2.62 -11.11 4.61
N GLU A 368 1.60 -11.96 4.76
CA GLU A 368 1.52 -12.99 5.79
C GLU A 368 2.68 -14.01 5.72
N ASN A 369 3.34 -14.11 4.57
CA ASN A 369 4.54 -14.91 4.35
C ASN A 369 5.83 -14.29 4.92
N GLN A 370 5.70 -13.20 5.70
CA GLN A 370 6.80 -12.48 6.33
C GLN A 370 7.79 -11.88 5.33
N MET A 371 7.27 -11.39 4.22
CA MET A 371 8.03 -10.66 3.21
C MET A 371 7.54 -9.23 3.11
N LEU A 372 8.48 -8.30 2.96
CA LEU A 372 8.25 -6.91 2.61
C LEU A 372 8.30 -6.78 1.08
N TYR A 373 7.22 -6.28 0.50
CA TYR A 373 7.11 -6.04 -0.94
C TYR A 373 7.35 -4.56 -1.23
N VAL A 374 8.28 -4.31 -2.13
CA VAL A 374 8.75 -2.97 -2.48
C VAL A 374 8.69 -2.82 -3.99
N SER A 375 8.17 -1.70 -4.45
CA SER A 375 8.18 -1.34 -5.87
C SER A 375 8.99 -0.06 -6.10
N TYR A 376 9.74 -0.07 -7.18
CA TYR A 376 10.58 1.04 -7.61
C TYR A 376 9.95 1.75 -8.80
N ILE A 377 10.20 3.04 -8.95
CA ILE A 377 9.57 3.86 -9.99
C ILE A 377 9.85 3.34 -11.41
N GLY A 378 10.99 2.70 -11.63
CA GLY A 378 11.35 2.07 -12.90
C GLY A 378 10.57 0.80 -13.23
N GLY A 379 9.65 0.37 -12.35
CA GLY A 379 8.83 -0.82 -12.57
C GLY A 379 9.43 -2.10 -11.99
N ASN A 380 10.60 -2.06 -11.36
CA ASN A 380 11.11 -3.23 -10.64
C ASN A 380 10.33 -3.44 -9.33
N VAL A 381 10.05 -4.68 -9.00
CA VAL A 381 9.35 -5.12 -7.79
C VAL A 381 10.21 -6.17 -7.10
N ALA A 382 10.37 -6.06 -5.80
CA ALA A 382 11.18 -6.98 -5.01
C ALA A 382 10.45 -7.47 -3.76
N ALA A 383 10.73 -8.69 -3.35
CA ALA A 383 10.34 -9.23 -2.05
C ALA A 383 11.56 -9.46 -1.18
N ILE A 384 11.50 -8.98 0.04
CA ILE A 384 12.55 -9.03 1.05
C ILE A 384 12.03 -9.83 2.23
N LYS A 385 12.72 -10.92 2.60
CA LYS A 385 12.39 -11.66 3.81
C LYS A 385 12.77 -10.83 5.04
N ILE A 386 11.78 -10.55 5.90
CA ILE A 386 11.95 -9.74 7.12
C ILE A 386 11.64 -10.49 8.40
N PHE A 387 11.17 -11.75 8.31
CA PHE A 387 10.84 -12.63 9.43
C PHE A 387 9.77 -12.10 10.40
N ALA A 388 8.95 -11.15 9.95
CA ALA A 388 7.84 -10.57 10.68
C ALA A 388 6.62 -10.44 9.76
N GLY A 389 5.43 -10.65 10.31
CA GLY A 389 4.16 -10.49 9.60
C GLY A 389 3.63 -9.05 9.67
N PRO A 390 2.53 -8.74 8.97
CA PRO A 390 1.93 -7.42 9.06
C PRO A 390 1.30 -7.21 10.44
N GLU A 391 1.38 -5.99 10.98
CA GLU A 391 0.59 -5.59 12.15
C GLU A 391 -0.90 -5.58 11.77
N LYS A 392 -1.75 -6.19 12.63
CA LYS A 392 -3.17 -6.46 12.30
C LYS A 392 -4.18 -5.63 13.09
N SER A 393 -3.72 -4.84 14.06
CA SER A 393 -4.61 -4.32 15.08
C SER A 393 -5.29 -3.00 14.73
N THR A 394 -4.73 -2.21 13.81
CA THR A 394 -5.22 -0.88 13.49
C THR A 394 -5.00 -0.53 12.02
N TRP A 395 -4.42 0.60 11.74
CA TRP A 395 -4.14 1.09 10.38
C TRP A 395 -2.64 0.96 10.08
N SER A 396 -2.17 -0.26 9.82
CA SER A 396 -0.74 -0.59 9.77
C SER A 396 -0.08 -0.32 8.41
N CYS A 397 -0.85 -0.01 7.39
CA CYS A 397 -0.37 0.36 6.07
C CYS A 397 -1.34 1.31 5.36
N ARG A 398 -0.92 1.89 4.23
CA ARG A 398 -1.82 2.67 3.39
C ARG A 398 -2.97 1.80 2.90
N GLY A 399 -4.20 2.29 3.02
CA GLY A 399 -5.40 1.50 2.73
C GLY A 399 -5.92 0.72 3.93
N GLY A 400 -5.33 0.90 5.12
CA GLY A 400 -5.76 0.35 6.40
C GLY A 400 -5.32 -1.10 6.62
N ASN A 401 -5.35 -1.92 5.60
CA ASN A 401 -5.00 -3.34 5.66
C ASN A 401 -4.31 -3.79 4.37
N ILE A 402 -3.80 -5.03 4.36
CA ILE A 402 -3.08 -5.60 3.21
C ILE A 402 -3.94 -5.79 1.95
N HIS A 403 -5.26 -5.68 2.06
CA HIS A 403 -6.20 -5.74 0.92
C HIS A 403 -6.57 -4.34 0.38
N GLY A 404 -6.07 -3.27 1.02
CA GLY A 404 -6.27 -1.89 0.57
C GLY A 404 -7.72 -1.39 0.63
N THR A 405 -8.54 -1.95 1.54
CA THR A 405 -9.99 -1.66 1.58
C THR A 405 -10.34 -0.30 2.15
N ASN A 406 -9.37 0.47 2.69
CA ASN A 406 -9.59 1.74 3.40
C ASN A 406 -10.64 1.64 4.51
N GLN A 407 -10.67 0.51 5.18
CA GLN A 407 -11.60 0.20 6.26
C GLN A 407 -10.84 -0.11 7.55
N TYR A 408 -11.39 0.42 8.64
CA TYR A 408 -10.93 0.18 10.01
C TYR A 408 -11.73 -0.93 10.67
#